data_00571832e4652e76b044e5702071e2b7
#
_entry.id   00571832e4652e76b044e5702071e2b7
#
_cell.length_a   1.000
_cell.length_b   1.000
_cell.length_c   1.000
_cell.angle_alpha   90.00
_cell.angle_beta   90.00
_cell.angle_gamma   90.00
#
_symmetry.space_group_name_H-M   'P 1'
#
loop_
_entity.id
_entity.type
_entity.pdbx_description
1 polymer ?
#
loop_
_entity_poly.entity_id
_entity_poly.type
_entity_poly.pdbx_seq_one_letter_code
_entity_poly.pdbx_strand_id
1 'polypeptide(L)'
;ALCFALLFRAVYYQRKLRPALANAAFALLFGVVNAFGVWLYSYDSWAALKSPLTLGLVCLQALGQSLPMLAGFTWLHDWMKKNRVSLFEPISAPIEEARTKTRWYERHPVWSAMAVLLVCWSPFLIVFFPGSVCWDLGEMAAQYFGLREINTWHPVFLTGLYGVLLSFGRLFHSDNLGTALYMLLQSLALSYAFARTLALLRRWGLPRWFRLAALAF
;
A
#
# COMPACT_ATOMS: atom_id res chain seq x y z
N ALA A 1 4.24 -7.75 6.94
CA ALA A 1 4.95 -6.47 6.69
C ALA A 1 6.25 -6.37 7.49
N LEU A 2 6.23 -6.53 8.84
CA LEU A 2 7.41 -6.36 9.69
C LEU A 2 8.54 -7.34 9.34
N CYS A 3 8.22 -8.64 9.16
CA CYS A 3 9.22 -9.65 8.77
C CYS A 3 9.86 -9.34 7.42
N PHE A 4 9.10 -8.83 6.46
CA PHE A 4 9.64 -8.37 5.17
C PHE A 4 10.59 -7.19 5.35
N ALA A 5 10.23 -6.20 6.14
CA ALA A 5 11.08 -5.04 6.42
C ALA A 5 12.38 -5.45 7.13
N LEU A 6 12.30 -6.36 8.11
CA LEU A 6 13.48 -6.86 8.82
C LEU A 6 14.40 -7.70 7.92
N LEU A 7 13.83 -8.58 7.08
CA LEU A 7 14.57 -9.37 6.11
C LEU A 7 15.22 -8.45 5.06
N PHE A 8 14.48 -7.51 4.52
CA PHE A 8 14.98 -6.53 3.56
C PHE A 8 16.14 -5.71 4.15
N ARG A 9 15.98 -5.23 5.40
CA ARG A 9 17.05 -4.55 6.12
C ARG A 9 18.29 -5.43 6.33
N ALA A 10 18.10 -6.70 6.74
CA ALA A 10 19.22 -7.64 6.96
C ALA A 10 20.00 -7.92 5.69
N VAL A 11 19.30 -7.99 4.54
CA VAL A 11 19.88 -8.31 3.24
C VAL A 11 20.57 -7.11 2.61
N TYR A 12 19.87 -6.00 2.49
CA TYR A 12 20.34 -4.87 1.70
C TYR A 12 21.12 -3.85 2.53
N TYR A 13 20.78 -3.66 3.77
CA TYR A 13 21.47 -2.69 4.62
C TYR A 13 22.68 -3.28 5.35
N GLN A 14 22.54 -4.49 5.88
CA GLN A 14 23.63 -5.12 6.65
C GLN A 14 24.54 -6.04 5.81
N ARG A 15 24.19 -6.27 4.54
CA ARG A 15 24.91 -7.17 3.61
C ARG A 15 25.16 -8.58 4.20
N LYS A 16 24.31 -9.04 5.12
CA LYS A 16 24.48 -10.30 5.84
C LYS A 16 24.17 -11.54 4.98
N LEU A 17 23.38 -11.38 3.90
CA LEU A 17 22.99 -12.47 3.01
C LEU A 17 23.41 -12.16 1.58
N ARG A 18 23.79 -13.23 0.82
CA ARG A 18 24.04 -13.08 -0.61
C ARG A 18 22.75 -12.66 -1.30
N PRO A 19 22.77 -11.71 -2.26
CA PRO A 19 21.56 -11.22 -2.93
C PRO A 19 20.70 -12.33 -3.54
N ALA A 20 21.32 -13.37 -4.14
CA ALA A 20 20.61 -14.51 -4.71
C ALA A 20 19.83 -15.31 -3.66
N LEU A 21 20.45 -15.58 -2.51
CA LEU A 21 19.79 -16.28 -1.40
C LEU A 21 18.64 -15.45 -0.81
N ALA A 22 18.83 -14.14 -0.75
CA ALA A 22 17.81 -13.22 -0.30
C ALA A 22 16.59 -13.21 -1.21
N ASN A 23 16.80 -13.08 -2.51
CA ASN A 23 15.71 -13.10 -3.49
C ASN A 23 14.94 -14.42 -3.42
N ALA A 24 15.65 -15.55 -3.25
CA ALA A 24 15.01 -16.85 -3.04
C ALA A 24 14.20 -16.91 -1.75
N ALA A 25 14.72 -16.39 -0.64
CA ALA A 25 14.02 -16.35 0.64
C ALA A 25 12.76 -15.48 0.57
N PHE A 26 12.82 -14.31 -0.06
CA PHE A 26 11.67 -13.45 -0.27
C PHE A 26 10.62 -14.08 -1.17
N ALA A 27 11.03 -14.69 -2.28
CA ALA A 27 10.13 -15.35 -3.21
C ALA A 27 9.39 -16.52 -2.53
N LEU A 28 10.12 -17.34 -1.77
CA LEU A 28 9.56 -18.46 -1.03
C LEU A 28 8.59 -17.97 0.05
N LEU A 29 8.97 -16.96 0.84
CA LEU A 29 8.10 -16.37 1.85
C LEU A 29 6.81 -15.84 1.25
N PHE A 30 6.91 -15.13 0.12
CA PHE A 30 5.74 -14.64 -0.62
C PHE A 30 4.82 -15.80 -1.05
N GLY A 31 5.39 -16.83 -1.68
CA GLY A 31 4.63 -17.99 -2.14
C GLY A 31 3.93 -18.72 -1.00
N VAL A 32 4.62 -18.93 0.12
CA VAL A 32 4.05 -19.56 1.31
C VAL A 32 2.91 -18.74 1.90
N VAL A 33 3.16 -17.45 2.19
CA VAL A 33 2.13 -16.58 2.80
C VAL A 33 0.90 -16.48 1.90
N ASN A 34 1.09 -16.35 0.59
CA ASN A 34 -0.02 -16.21 -0.34
C ASN A 34 -0.80 -17.54 -0.49
N ALA A 35 -0.11 -18.67 -0.66
CA ALA A 35 -0.77 -19.97 -0.79
C ALA A 35 -1.58 -20.33 0.48
N PHE A 36 -0.97 -20.20 1.66
CA PHE A 36 -1.67 -20.46 2.92
C PHE A 36 -2.80 -19.45 3.15
N GLY A 37 -2.60 -18.18 2.84
CA GLY A 37 -3.62 -17.14 2.96
C GLY A 37 -4.85 -17.44 2.09
N VAL A 38 -4.66 -17.82 0.83
CA VAL A 38 -5.74 -18.19 -0.09
C VAL A 38 -6.51 -19.42 0.43
N TRP A 39 -5.80 -20.44 0.89
CA TRP A 39 -6.44 -21.65 1.41
C TRP A 39 -7.21 -21.39 2.70
N LEU A 40 -6.64 -20.64 3.65
CA LEU A 40 -7.33 -20.27 4.88
C LEU A 40 -8.58 -19.43 4.60
N TYR A 41 -8.49 -18.47 3.68
CA TYR A 41 -9.65 -17.67 3.27
C TYR A 41 -10.75 -18.52 2.62
N SER A 42 -10.37 -19.47 1.74
CA SER A 42 -11.33 -20.30 1.00
C SER A 42 -12.07 -21.31 1.88
N TYR A 43 -11.42 -21.80 2.92
CA TYR A 43 -11.99 -22.87 3.77
C TYR A 43 -12.38 -22.38 5.17
N ASP A 44 -12.04 -21.14 5.52
CA ASP A 44 -12.27 -20.51 6.84
C ASP A 44 -11.91 -21.42 8.02
N SER A 45 -10.95 -22.32 7.82
CA SER A 45 -10.58 -23.35 8.80
C SER A 45 -9.18 -23.91 8.56
N TRP A 46 -8.44 -24.09 9.65
CA TRP A 46 -7.19 -24.84 9.67
C TRP A 46 -7.39 -26.35 9.48
N ALA A 47 -8.63 -26.86 9.64
CA ALA A 47 -8.93 -28.27 9.54
C ALA A 47 -8.61 -28.86 8.15
N ALA A 48 -8.80 -28.07 7.09
CA ALA A 48 -8.46 -28.46 5.73
C ALA A 48 -6.96 -28.76 5.54
N LEU A 49 -6.09 -28.10 6.29
CA LEU A 49 -4.63 -28.29 6.20
C LEU A 49 -4.12 -29.51 6.99
N LYS A 50 -4.98 -30.19 7.74
CA LYS A 50 -4.62 -31.43 8.45
C LYS A 50 -4.52 -32.64 7.50
N SER A 51 -5.12 -32.59 6.31
CA SER A 51 -4.97 -33.60 5.28
C SER A 51 -3.58 -33.51 4.62
N PRO A 52 -2.79 -34.59 4.59
CA PRO A 52 -1.48 -34.62 3.94
C PRO A 52 -1.55 -34.23 2.45
N LEU A 53 -2.60 -34.64 1.75
CA LEU A 53 -2.84 -34.31 0.35
C LEU A 53 -3.04 -32.79 0.18
N THR A 54 -3.91 -32.20 0.98
CA THR A 54 -4.19 -30.76 0.96
C THR A 54 -2.92 -29.96 1.26
N LEU A 55 -2.18 -30.34 2.30
CA LEU A 55 -0.92 -29.70 2.64
C LEU A 55 0.09 -29.78 1.49
N GLY A 56 0.19 -30.95 0.83
CA GLY A 56 1.04 -31.13 -0.35
C GLY A 56 0.65 -30.19 -1.50
N LEU A 57 -0.65 -30.05 -1.78
CA LEU A 57 -1.14 -29.12 -2.81
C LEU A 57 -0.83 -27.65 -2.48
N VAL A 58 -1.02 -27.26 -1.21
CA VAL A 58 -0.67 -25.89 -0.76
C VAL A 58 0.84 -25.63 -0.89
N CYS A 59 1.67 -26.60 -0.53
CA CYS A 59 3.12 -26.48 -0.71
C CYS A 59 3.51 -26.40 -2.20
N LEU A 60 2.87 -27.19 -3.06
CA LEU A 60 3.09 -27.11 -4.51
C LEU A 60 2.67 -25.76 -5.08
N GLN A 61 1.53 -25.23 -4.64
CA GLN A 61 1.07 -23.89 -5.02
C GLN A 61 2.05 -22.81 -4.52
N ALA A 62 2.53 -22.93 -3.29
CA ALA A 62 3.53 -22.01 -2.73
C ALA A 62 4.80 -21.97 -3.58
N LEU A 63 5.34 -23.14 -3.96
CA LEU A 63 6.50 -23.25 -4.85
C LEU A 63 6.21 -22.67 -6.24
N GLY A 64 5.04 -22.99 -6.83
CA GLY A 64 4.63 -22.45 -8.13
C GLY A 64 4.55 -20.95 -8.16
N GLN A 65 4.06 -20.32 -7.09
CA GLN A 65 3.99 -18.85 -6.95
C GLN A 65 5.34 -18.22 -6.64
N SER A 66 6.25 -18.96 -6.00
CA SER A 66 7.60 -18.48 -5.68
C SER A 66 8.46 -18.30 -6.93
N LEU A 67 8.29 -19.12 -7.97
CA LEU A 67 9.10 -19.07 -9.18
C LEU A 67 9.01 -17.74 -9.95
N PRO A 68 7.82 -17.21 -10.31
CA PRO A 68 7.71 -15.92 -10.97
C PRO A 68 8.17 -14.77 -10.07
N MET A 69 7.98 -14.88 -8.75
CA MET A 69 8.49 -13.89 -7.80
C MET A 69 10.01 -13.89 -7.72
N LEU A 70 10.64 -15.05 -7.73
CA LEU A 70 12.09 -15.17 -7.78
C LEU A 70 12.66 -14.51 -9.03
N ALA A 71 12.05 -14.80 -10.19
CA ALA A 71 12.44 -14.17 -11.45
C ALA A 71 12.29 -12.65 -11.41
N GLY A 72 11.16 -12.16 -10.90
CA GLY A 72 10.88 -10.72 -10.75
C GLY A 72 11.86 -10.03 -9.80
N PHE A 73 12.12 -10.60 -8.62
CA PHE A 73 13.07 -10.04 -7.66
C PHE A 73 14.51 -10.07 -8.19
N THR A 74 14.92 -11.12 -8.87
CA THR A 74 16.26 -11.21 -9.48
C THR A 74 16.40 -10.16 -10.58
N TRP A 75 15.42 -10.07 -11.48
CA TRP A 75 15.38 -9.04 -12.51
C TRP A 75 15.42 -7.62 -11.92
N LEU A 76 14.62 -7.34 -10.90
CA LEU A 76 14.58 -6.03 -10.24
C LEU A 76 15.92 -5.70 -9.58
N HIS A 77 16.50 -6.66 -8.88
CA HIS A 77 17.82 -6.50 -8.25
C HIS A 77 18.91 -6.19 -9.28
N ASP A 78 18.96 -6.95 -10.38
CA ASP A 78 19.95 -6.74 -11.44
C ASP A 78 19.74 -5.40 -12.16
N TRP A 79 18.49 -5.04 -12.40
CA TRP A 79 18.12 -3.74 -12.95
C TRP A 79 18.56 -2.60 -12.04
N MET A 80 18.29 -2.69 -10.73
CA MET A 80 18.72 -1.70 -9.74
C MET A 80 20.24 -1.56 -9.69
N LYS A 81 20.96 -2.71 -9.69
CA LYS A 81 22.42 -2.73 -9.73
C LYS A 81 22.97 -2.08 -11.00
N LYS A 82 22.42 -2.41 -12.15
CA LYS A 82 22.79 -1.83 -13.45
C LYS A 82 22.58 -0.32 -13.50
N ASN A 83 21.49 0.17 -12.91
CA ASN A 83 21.14 1.59 -12.91
C ASN A 83 21.70 2.35 -11.70
N ARG A 84 22.55 1.73 -10.89
CA ARG A 84 23.13 2.30 -9.66
C ARG A 84 22.06 2.88 -8.72
N VAL A 85 20.90 2.25 -8.66
CA VAL A 85 19.81 2.66 -7.76
C VAL A 85 20.17 2.25 -6.35
N SER A 86 20.45 3.22 -5.48
CA SER A 86 20.62 2.99 -4.06
C SER A 86 19.32 3.27 -3.32
N LEU A 87 18.75 2.24 -2.70
CA LEU A 87 17.53 2.38 -1.89
C LEU A 87 17.79 3.06 -0.55
N PHE A 88 19.04 3.13 -0.12
CA PHE A 88 19.41 3.51 1.25
C PHE A 88 20.49 4.58 1.34
N GLU A 89 20.92 5.16 0.22
CA GLU A 89 21.74 6.35 0.33
C GLU A 89 20.90 7.46 0.98
N PRO A 90 21.45 8.11 2.03
CA PRO A 90 20.81 9.27 2.59
C PRO A 90 20.60 10.25 1.44
N ILE A 91 19.40 10.75 1.35
CA ILE A 91 18.94 11.65 0.26
C ILE A 91 19.65 12.99 0.44
N SER A 92 20.92 13.03 0.14
CA SER A 92 21.65 14.24 -0.16
C SER A 92 21.38 14.63 -1.62
N ALA A 93 20.10 14.89 -1.94
CA ALA A 93 19.82 15.65 -3.14
C ALA A 93 20.44 17.03 -2.89
N PRO A 94 21.29 17.53 -3.80
CA PRO A 94 21.88 18.83 -3.61
C PRO A 94 20.77 19.86 -3.41
N ILE A 95 20.77 20.53 -2.25
CA ILE A 95 19.86 21.64 -1.94
C ILE A 95 20.01 22.74 -3.01
N GLU A 96 21.14 22.78 -3.70
CA GLU A 96 21.44 23.66 -4.83
C GLU A 96 20.54 23.43 -6.06
N GLU A 97 20.19 22.19 -6.42
CA GLU A 97 19.32 21.94 -7.57
C GLU A 97 17.89 22.47 -7.38
N ALA A 98 17.44 22.57 -6.12
CA ALA A 98 16.14 23.14 -5.80
C ALA A 98 16.11 24.67 -5.92
N ARG A 99 17.26 25.34 -5.78
CA ARG A 99 17.37 26.81 -5.82
C ARG A 99 17.29 27.38 -7.24
N THR A 100 17.64 26.60 -8.26
CA THR A 100 17.58 27.02 -9.67
C THR A 100 16.21 26.77 -10.32
N LYS A 101 15.30 26.05 -9.67
CA LYS A 101 13.96 25.77 -10.21
C LYS A 101 13.06 27.00 -10.07
N THR A 102 12.64 27.52 -11.22
CA THR A 102 11.82 28.74 -11.29
C THR A 102 10.34 28.48 -11.06
N ARG A 103 9.84 27.30 -11.43
CA ARG A 103 8.41 26.97 -11.37
C ARG A 103 8.03 26.34 -10.03
N TRP A 104 6.90 26.74 -9.46
CA TRP A 104 6.40 26.27 -8.16
C TRP A 104 6.31 24.73 -8.06
N TYR A 105 5.80 24.06 -9.10
CA TYR A 105 5.67 22.62 -9.12
C TYR A 105 7.00 21.86 -9.14
N GLU A 106 8.07 22.51 -9.56
CA GLU A 106 9.44 21.96 -9.51
C GLU A 106 10.04 22.10 -8.12
N ARG A 107 9.68 23.16 -7.41
CA ARG A 107 10.11 23.40 -6.02
C ARG A 107 9.38 22.50 -5.03
N HIS A 108 8.10 22.19 -5.31
CA HIS A 108 7.22 21.45 -4.43
C HIS A 108 6.63 20.19 -5.09
N PRO A 109 7.46 19.20 -5.48
CA PRO A 109 7.02 18.08 -6.31
C PRO A 109 5.97 17.19 -5.63
N VAL A 110 6.00 17.08 -4.29
CA VAL A 110 5.01 16.29 -3.52
C VAL A 110 3.66 16.99 -3.57
N TRP A 111 3.61 18.28 -3.25
CA TRP A 111 2.36 19.03 -3.23
C TRP A 111 1.73 19.16 -4.63
N SER A 112 2.57 19.29 -5.66
CA SER A 112 2.11 19.33 -7.04
C SER A 112 1.51 17.99 -7.48
N ALA A 113 2.16 16.88 -7.16
CA ALA A 113 1.63 15.55 -7.47
C ALA A 113 0.33 15.28 -6.70
N MET A 114 0.26 15.66 -5.43
CA MET A 114 -0.94 15.56 -4.62
C MET A 114 -2.10 16.37 -5.23
N ALA A 115 -1.85 17.61 -5.64
CA ALA A 115 -2.85 18.46 -6.28
C ALA A 115 -3.37 17.84 -7.59
N VAL A 116 -2.49 17.32 -8.44
CA VAL A 116 -2.88 16.63 -9.68
C VAL A 116 -3.76 15.42 -9.37
N LEU A 117 -3.38 14.57 -8.42
CA LEU A 117 -4.18 13.40 -8.02
C LEU A 117 -5.57 13.81 -7.53
N LEU A 118 -5.66 14.81 -6.66
CA LEU A 118 -6.94 15.29 -6.13
C LEU A 118 -7.83 15.87 -7.24
N VAL A 119 -7.24 16.61 -8.19
CA VAL A 119 -7.97 17.10 -9.36
C VAL A 119 -8.47 15.94 -10.22
N CYS A 120 -7.65 14.92 -10.47
CA CYS A 120 -8.07 13.74 -11.23
C CYS A 120 -9.17 12.93 -10.51
N TRP A 121 -9.17 12.90 -9.18
CA TRP A 121 -10.17 12.17 -8.39
C TRP A 121 -11.42 13.00 -8.11
N SER A 122 -11.38 14.33 -8.26
CA SER A 122 -12.51 15.20 -7.96
C SER A 122 -13.80 14.85 -8.73
N PRO A 123 -13.81 14.45 -10.02
CA PRO A 123 -15.02 14.03 -10.69
C PRO A 123 -15.67 12.82 -10.01
N PHE A 124 -14.85 11.84 -9.57
CA PHE A 124 -15.33 10.68 -8.85
C PHE A 124 -15.95 11.07 -7.49
N LEU A 125 -15.25 11.92 -6.73
CA LEU A 125 -15.74 12.39 -5.43
C LEU A 125 -17.05 13.18 -5.55
N ILE A 126 -17.26 13.93 -6.64
CA ILE A 126 -18.49 14.68 -6.92
C ILE A 126 -19.62 13.73 -7.32
N VAL A 127 -19.37 12.83 -8.26
CA VAL A 127 -20.41 11.91 -8.78
C VAL A 127 -20.90 10.95 -7.71
N PHE A 128 -20.00 10.47 -6.85
CA PHE A 128 -20.33 9.52 -5.77
C PHE A 128 -20.55 10.19 -4.41
N PHE A 129 -20.85 11.49 -4.39
CA PHE A 129 -21.15 12.18 -3.12
C PHE A 129 -22.32 11.49 -2.38
N PRO A 130 -22.20 11.28 -1.06
CA PRO A 130 -21.15 11.65 -0.10
C PRO A 130 -19.94 10.69 -0.09
N GLY A 131 -19.95 9.69 -0.90
CA GLY A 131 -18.96 8.61 -1.05
C GLY A 131 -19.69 7.34 -1.48
N SER A 132 -18.97 6.36 -2.03
CA SER A 132 -19.54 5.04 -2.26
C SER A 132 -19.74 4.35 -0.91
N VAL A 133 -20.93 4.49 -0.36
CA VAL A 133 -21.32 3.81 0.89
C VAL A 133 -21.46 2.33 0.56
N CYS A 134 -20.40 1.58 0.81
CA CYS A 134 -20.42 0.14 0.74
C CYS A 134 -20.84 -0.46 2.09
N TRP A 135 -21.08 -1.77 2.07
CA TRP A 135 -21.44 -2.54 3.27
C TRP A 135 -20.52 -2.25 4.46
N ASP A 136 -19.21 -2.15 4.22
CA ASP A 136 -18.20 -1.95 5.25
C ASP A 136 -18.39 -0.65 6.05
N LEU A 137 -18.74 0.45 5.40
CA LEU A 137 -18.99 1.71 6.09
C LEU A 137 -20.25 1.62 7.01
N GLY A 138 -21.26 0.89 6.57
CA GLY A 138 -22.45 0.61 7.39
C GLY A 138 -22.09 -0.20 8.64
N GLU A 139 -21.27 -1.23 8.49
CA GLU A 139 -20.76 -2.04 9.60
C GLU A 139 -19.90 -1.22 10.57
N MET A 140 -18.97 -0.42 10.05
CA MET A 140 -18.13 0.46 10.85
C MET A 140 -18.98 1.46 11.67
N ALA A 141 -20.00 2.05 11.06
CA ALA A 141 -20.93 2.92 11.76
C ALA A 141 -21.69 2.17 12.87
N ALA A 142 -22.25 0.99 12.55
CA ALA A 142 -22.97 0.16 13.50
C ALA A 142 -22.10 -0.24 14.71
N GLN A 143 -20.84 -0.60 14.48
CA GLN A 143 -19.88 -0.91 15.54
C GLN A 143 -19.54 0.31 16.40
N TYR A 144 -19.31 1.46 15.79
CA TYR A 144 -18.99 2.69 16.53
C TYR A 144 -20.15 3.15 17.43
N PHE A 145 -21.39 3.05 16.94
CA PHE A 145 -22.59 3.44 17.72
C PHE A 145 -23.12 2.33 18.65
N GLY A 146 -22.39 1.22 18.79
CA GLY A 146 -22.77 0.12 19.70
C GLY A 146 -23.96 -0.70 19.23
N LEU A 147 -24.36 -0.61 17.98
CA LEU A 147 -25.43 -1.43 17.38
C LEU A 147 -24.95 -2.83 17.01
N ARG A 148 -23.63 -3.02 16.90
CA ARG A 148 -22.94 -4.29 16.69
C ARG A 148 -21.66 -4.36 17.52
N GLU A 149 -21.23 -5.59 17.81
CA GLU A 149 -19.98 -5.82 18.50
C GLU A 149 -18.79 -5.39 17.64
N ILE A 150 -17.79 -4.78 18.28
CA ILE A 150 -16.55 -4.41 17.62
C ILE A 150 -15.80 -5.69 17.26
N ASN A 151 -15.54 -5.89 15.99
CA ASN A 151 -14.73 -6.98 15.48
C ASN A 151 -13.46 -6.46 14.80
N THR A 152 -12.51 -7.36 14.56
CA THR A 152 -11.23 -7.02 13.95
C THR A 152 -11.22 -7.08 12.41
N TRP A 153 -12.37 -7.30 11.77
CA TRP A 153 -12.50 -7.32 10.31
C TRP A 153 -12.21 -5.95 9.71
N HIS A 154 -12.61 -4.90 10.45
CA HIS A 154 -12.27 -3.53 10.08
C HIS A 154 -11.19 -3.01 11.04
N PRO A 155 -10.22 -2.23 10.55
CA PRO A 155 -9.24 -1.60 11.43
C PRO A 155 -9.96 -0.70 12.45
N VAL A 156 -9.83 -1.02 13.74
CA VAL A 156 -10.53 -0.33 14.84
C VAL A 156 -10.29 1.19 14.79
N PHE A 157 -9.07 1.59 14.41
CA PHE A 157 -8.73 3.00 14.23
C PHE A 157 -9.60 3.67 13.15
N LEU A 158 -9.80 3.02 12.00
CA LEU A 158 -10.61 3.57 10.90
C LEU A 158 -12.10 3.59 11.27
N THR A 159 -12.58 2.57 11.98
CA THR A 159 -13.93 2.54 12.53
C THR A 159 -14.17 3.71 13.48
N GLY A 160 -13.23 3.96 14.41
CA GLY A 160 -13.29 5.10 15.32
C GLY A 160 -13.25 6.46 14.58
N LEU A 161 -12.34 6.59 13.62
CA LEU A 161 -12.18 7.81 12.83
C LEU A 161 -13.47 8.12 12.03
N TYR A 162 -14.02 7.11 11.36
CA TYR A 162 -15.28 7.27 10.62
C TYR A 162 -16.43 7.65 11.54
N GLY A 163 -16.56 6.96 12.68
CA GLY A 163 -17.60 7.25 13.65
C GLY A 163 -17.53 8.67 14.23
N VAL A 164 -16.32 9.15 14.52
CA VAL A 164 -16.11 10.54 14.98
C VAL A 164 -16.55 11.54 13.91
N LEU A 165 -16.15 11.33 12.64
CA LEU A 165 -16.55 12.23 11.55
C LEU A 165 -18.05 12.16 11.26
N LEU A 166 -18.65 10.98 11.38
CA LEU A 166 -20.09 10.80 11.26
C LEU A 166 -20.83 11.52 12.39
N SER A 167 -20.34 11.41 13.63
CA SER A 167 -20.87 12.16 14.79
C SER A 167 -20.77 13.67 14.58
N PHE A 168 -19.64 14.14 14.01
CA PHE A 168 -19.48 15.55 13.65
C PHE A 168 -20.51 15.98 12.60
N GLY A 169 -20.74 15.19 11.54
CA GLY A 169 -21.77 15.46 10.53
C GLY A 169 -23.18 15.56 11.15
N ARG A 170 -23.48 14.70 12.13
CA ARG A 170 -24.75 14.72 12.86
C ARG A 170 -25.00 16.00 13.68
N LEU A 171 -23.95 16.70 14.13
CA LEU A 171 -24.12 18.03 14.73
C LEU A 171 -24.75 19.02 13.75
N PHE A 172 -24.60 18.80 12.46
CA PHE A 172 -25.22 19.58 11.37
C PHE A 172 -26.44 18.86 10.75
N HIS A 173 -26.97 17.86 11.44
CA HIS A 173 -28.09 17.03 10.97
C HIS A 173 -27.86 16.35 9.62
N SER A 174 -26.61 15.96 9.34
CA SER A 174 -26.21 15.39 8.04
C SER A 174 -25.19 14.25 8.18
N ASP A 175 -25.64 13.00 8.06
CA ASP A 175 -24.75 11.83 7.96
C ASP A 175 -23.91 11.91 6.67
N ASN A 176 -24.45 12.51 5.61
CA ASN A 176 -23.73 12.72 4.35
C ASN A 176 -22.50 13.62 4.54
N LEU A 177 -22.59 14.65 5.36
CA LEU A 177 -21.44 15.51 5.67
C LEU A 177 -20.32 14.71 6.35
N GLY A 178 -20.66 13.88 7.33
CA GLY A 178 -19.70 13.05 8.04
C GLY A 178 -19.00 12.06 7.11
N THR A 179 -19.77 11.41 6.24
CA THR A 179 -19.22 10.48 5.22
C THR A 179 -18.35 11.20 4.21
N ALA A 180 -18.76 12.35 3.71
CA ALA A 180 -17.98 13.15 2.76
C ALA A 180 -16.64 13.62 3.37
N LEU A 181 -16.64 14.03 4.63
CA LEU A 181 -15.41 14.39 5.35
C LEU A 181 -14.46 13.21 5.50
N TYR A 182 -14.98 12.02 5.77
CA TYR A 182 -14.17 10.81 5.84
C TYR A 182 -13.56 10.47 4.47
N MET A 183 -14.33 10.52 3.39
CA MET A 183 -13.83 10.29 2.04
C MET A 183 -12.80 11.34 1.61
N LEU A 184 -13.00 12.60 1.97
CA LEU A 184 -12.04 13.66 1.70
C LEU A 184 -10.75 13.42 2.47
N LEU A 185 -10.81 13.07 3.74
CA LEU A 185 -9.63 12.78 4.57
C LEU A 185 -8.84 11.59 4.02
N GLN A 186 -9.54 10.51 3.62
CA GLN A 186 -8.90 9.36 2.97
C GLN A 186 -8.22 9.76 1.64
N SER A 187 -8.91 10.55 0.81
CA SER A 187 -8.36 11.02 -0.46
C SER A 187 -7.12 11.89 -0.26
N LEU A 188 -7.12 12.75 0.75
CA LEU A 188 -5.95 13.56 1.12
C LEU A 188 -4.78 12.69 1.60
N ALA A 189 -5.04 11.74 2.49
CA ALA A 189 -4.00 10.84 3.01
C ALA A 189 -3.41 9.97 1.89
N LEU A 190 -4.27 9.41 1.03
CA LEU A 190 -3.86 8.54 -0.06
C LEU A 190 -3.09 9.32 -1.14
N SER A 191 -3.59 10.49 -1.54
CA SER A 191 -2.88 11.34 -2.51
C SER A 191 -1.50 11.78 -1.99
N TYR A 192 -1.38 12.08 -0.70
CA TYR A 192 -0.11 12.36 -0.07
C TYR A 192 0.83 11.15 -0.11
N ALA A 193 0.35 9.96 0.24
CA ALA A 193 1.14 8.73 0.19
C ALA A 193 1.65 8.45 -1.23
N PHE A 194 0.79 8.55 -2.25
CA PHE A 194 1.19 8.40 -3.65
C PHE A 194 2.20 9.48 -4.08
N ALA A 195 1.97 10.74 -3.73
CA ALA A 195 2.90 11.82 -4.07
C ALA A 195 4.28 11.62 -3.43
N ARG A 196 4.34 11.13 -2.20
CA ARG A 196 5.60 10.76 -1.52
C ARG A 196 6.28 9.58 -2.22
N THR A 197 5.52 8.56 -2.59
CA THR A 197 6.04 7.42 -3.36
C THR A 197 6.63 7.85 -4.69
N LEU A 198 5.94 8.70 -5.45
CA LEU A 198 6.47 9.26 -6.70
C LEU A 198 7.74 10.07 -6.52
N ALA A 199 7.80 10.88 -5.47
CA ALA A 199 9.01 11.64 -5.14
C ALA A 199 10.19 10.70 -4.83
N LEU A 200 9.91 9.59 -4.14
CA LEU A 200 10.90 8.55 -3.85
C LEU A 200 11.36 7.83 -5.11
N LEU A 201 10.43 7.39 -5.97
CA LEU A 201 10.73 6.74 -7.25
C LEU A 201 11.55 7.66 -8.19
N ARG A 202 11.26 8.98 -8.16
CA ARG A 202 12.05 9.97 -8.89
C ARG A 202 13.49 10.06 -8.36
N ARG A 203 13.67 10.05 -7.05
CA ARG A 203 14.99 10.07 -6.40
C ARG A 203 15.80 8.84 -6.72
N TRP A 204 15.15 7.68 -6.86
CA TRP A 204 15.79 6.43 -7.27
C TRP A 204 16.15 6.39 -8.77
N GLY A 205 15.91 7.46 -9.51
CA GLY A 205 16.25 7.53 -10.93
C GLY A 205 15.37 6.68 -11.84
N LEU A 206 14.21 6.22 -11.34
CA LEU A 206 13.29 5.41 -12.13
C LEU A 206 12.77 6.18 -13.36
N PRO A 207 12.66 5.54 -14.53
CA PRO A 207 12.23 6.18 -15.76
C PRO A 207 10.81 6.77 -15.64
N ARG A 208 10.52 7.80 -16.44
CA ARG A 208 9.23 8.51 -16.39
C ARG A 208 8.05 7.58 -16.61
N TRP A 209 8.16 6.64 -17.55
CA TRP A 209 7.07 5.70 -17.85
C TRP A 209 6.71 4.84 -16.64
N PHE A 210 7.71 4.37 -15.88
CA PHE A 210 7.48 3.56 -14.68
C PHE A 210 6.75 4.37 -13.59
N ARG A 211 7.14 5.64 -13.41
CA ARG A 211 6.48 6.55 -12.46
C ARG A 211 5.03 6.86 -12.85
N LEU A 212 4.76 7.00 -14.15
CA LEU A 212 3.40 7.18 -14.67
C LEU A 212 2.58 5.91 -14.51
N ALA A 213 3.15 4.74 -14.78
CA ALA A 213 2.50 3.46 -14.54
C ALA A 213 2.14 3.26 -13.06
N ALA A 214 3.03 3.64 -12.14
CA ALA A 214 2.76 3.58 -10.69
C ALA A 214 1.66 4.55 -10.21
N LEU A 215 1.25 5.52 -11.03
CA LEU A 215 0.10 6.40 -10.77
C LEU A 215 -1.22 5.85 -11.33
N ALA A 216 -1.13 4.96 -12.32
CA ALA A 216 -2.31 4.42 -13.00
C ALA A 216 -2.95 3.24 -12.23
N PHE A 217 -2.25 2.71 -11.23
CA PHE A 217 -2.71 1.65 -10.33
C PHE A 217 -3.01 2.20 -8.94
#